data_60e67896c51e003bdc0b256fd776a41a
#
_entry.id   60e67896c51e003bdc0b256fd776a41a
#
_cell.length_a   1.000
_cell.length_b   1.000
_cell.length_c   1.000
_cell.angle_alpha   90.00
_cell.angle_beta   90.00
_cell.angle_gamma   90.00
#
_symmetry.space_group_name_H-M   'P 1'
#
loop_
_entity.id
_entity.type
_entity.pdbx_description
1 polymer ?
#
loop_
_entity_poly.entity_id
_entity_poly.type
_entity_poly.pdbx_seq_one_letter_code
_entity_poly.pdbx_strand_id
1 'polypeptide(L)'
;MAQWEVVIGIETHAQLATVSKIFSGSSTAFGATPNTQASAVDLALPGVLPVLNKKAVECAIRFGLAIGATVAEKSVFARKNYFYPDLPKGYQISQMDLPVVVGGAITVQVGQGE
;
A
#
# COMPACT_ATOMS: atom_id res chain seq x y z
N MET A 1 -5.97 -0.22 -40.19
CA MET A 1 -5.96 0.94 -39.32
C MET A 1 -5.65 0.45 -37.90
N ALA A 2 -4.75 1.08 -37.16
CA ALA A 2 -4.50 0.72 -35.77
C ALA A 2 -5.75 1.04 -34.92
N GLN A 3 -6.23 0.05 -34.18
CA GLN A 3 -7.35 0.25 -33.23
C GLN A 3 -6.75 0.61 -31.87
N TRP A 4 -7.11 1.78 -31.34
CA TRP A 4 -6.66 2.24 -30.05
C TRP A 4 -7.65 1.80 -28.97
N GLU A 5 -7.13 1.27 -27.85
CA GLU A 5 -7.90 0.93 -26.66
C GLU A 5 -7.47 1.87 -25.53
N VAL A 6 -8.44 2.45 -24.83
CA VAL A 6 -8.18 3.28 -23.65
C VAL A 6 -8.17 2.40 -22.41
N VAL A 7 -7.06 2.36 -21.69
CA VAL A 7 -6.92 1.65 -20.41
C VAL A 7 -6.64 2.66 -19.31
N ILE A 8 -7.46 2.63 -18.24
CA ILE A 8 -7.36 3.53 -17.11
C ILE A 8 -7.12 2.71 -15.85
N GLY A 9 -6.03 3.01 -15.12
CA GLY A 9 -5.74 2.47 -13.80
C GLY A 9 -5.96 3.55 -12.73
N ILE A 10 -6.52 3.16 -11.59
CA ILE A 10 -6.69 4.04 -10.42
C ILE A 10 -5.97 3.39 -9.24
N GLU A 11 -5.11 4.16 -8.60
CA GLU A 11 -4.43 3.79 -7.35
C GLU A 11 -4.96 4.66 -6.20
N THR A 12 -5.29 4.03 -5.08
CA THR A 12 -5.75 4.74 -3.89
C THR A 12 -4.88 4.36 -2.70
N HIS A 13 -4.37 5.35 -1.99
CA HIS A 13 -3.54 5.16 -0.79
C HIS A 13 -4.35 5.46 0.46
N ALA A 14 -4.34 4.53 1.43
CA ALA A 14 -4.97 4.70 2.73
C ALA A 14 -3.92 4.65 3.84
N GLN A 15 -3.95 5.63 4.75
CA GLN A 15 -3.16 5.59 5.96
C GLN A 15 -3.92 4.83 7.04
N LEU A 16 -3.36 3.70 7.49
CA LEU A 16 -3.99 2.85 8.47
C LEU A 16 -3.78 3.39 9.90
N ALA A 17 -4.78 3.20 10.76
CA ALA A 17 -4.73 3.54 12.18
C ALA A 17 -3.91 2.49 12.96
N THR A 18 -2.62 2.40 12.68
CA THR A 18 -1.65 1.54 13.37
C THR A 18 -0.65 2.38 14.16
N VAL A 19 -0.09 1.84 15.22
CA VAL A 19 0.90 2.53 16.06
C VAL A 19 2.27 2.60 15.38
N SER A 20 2.60 1.59 14.60
CA SER A 20 3.82 1.52 13.80
C SER A 20 3.51 1.35 12.32
N LYS A 21 4.50 1.64 11.48
CA LYS A 21 4.41 1.48 10.03
C LYS A 21 4.18 0.01 9.63
N ILE A 22 3.80 -0.20 8.37
CA ILE A 22 3.47 -1.53 7.86
C ILE A 22 4.69 -2.46 7.82
N PHE A 23 5.90 -1.95 7.59
CA PHE A 23 7.12 -2.75 7.40
C PHE A 23 8.23 -2.44 8.39
N SER A 24 8.04 -1.51 9.30
CA SER A 24 9.02 -1.14 10.32
C SER A 24 8.37 -0.80 11.65
N GLY A 25 9.17 -0.80 12.72
CA GLY A 25 8.73 -0.40 14.05
C GLY A 25 8.60 1.11 14.24
N SER A 26 8.90 1.92 13.22
CA SER A 26 8.83 3.37 13.33
C SER A 26 7.39 3.84 13.54
N SER A 27 7.23 4.88 14.34
CA SER A 27 5.94 5.47 14.71
C SER A 27 5.17 6.02 13.50
N THR A 28 3.85 5.98 13.58
CA THR A 28 2.92 6.62 12.64
C THR A 28 2.25 7.87 13.23
N ALA A 29 2.71 8.36 14.38
CA ALA A 29 2.11 9.51 15.05
C ALA A 29 2.09 10.73 14.13
N PHE A 30 0.94 11.40 14.06
CA PHE A 30 0.77 12.62 13.28
C PHE A 30 1.49 13.80 13.92
N GLY A 31 2.05 14.69 13.09
CA GLY A 31 2.66 15.94 13.56
C GLY A 31 4.07 15.80 14.10
N ALA A 32 4.74 14.68 13.92
CA ALA A 32 6.16 14.54 14.28
C ALA A 32 7.06 15.42 13.39
N THR A 33 8.21 15.79 13.93
CA THR A 33 9.24 16.51 13.16
C THR A 33 9.64 15.70 11.92
N PRO A 34 9.88 16.33 10.76
CA PRO A 34 10.32 15.65 9.56
C PRO A 34 11.51 14.73 9.79
N ASN A 35 11.49 13.55 9.18
CA ASN A 35 12.54 12.52 9.20
C ASN A 35 12.85 11.90 10.57
N THR A 36 12.04 12.13 11.61
CA THR A 36 12.25 11.53 12.95
C THR A 36 11.62 10.15 13.11
N GLN A 37 10.66 9.80 12.25
CA GLN A 37 9.97 8.52 12.28
C GLN A 37 10.47 7.60 11.16
N ALA A 38 11.77 7.34 11.13
CA ALA A 38 12.39 6.49 10.14
C ALA A 38 13.41 5.54 10.81
N SER A 39 13.43 4.30 10.36
CA SER A 39 14.39 3.27 10.76
C SER A 39 15.27 2.87 9.59
N ALA A 40 16.25 2.01 9.82
CA ALA A 40 17.11 1.45 8.78
C ALA A 40 16.28 0.78 7.65
N VAL A 41 15.15 0.13 7.99
CA VAL A 41 14.23 -0.46 7.01
C VAL A 41 13.59 0.60 6.13
N ASP A 42 13.14 1.70 6.73
CA ASP A 42 12.52 2.81 5.97
C ASP A 42 13.51 3.49 5.01
N LEU A 43 14.79 3.48 5.38
CA LEU A 43 15.89 4.04 4.60
C LEU A 43 16.49 3.08 3.57
N ALA A 44 16.01 1.84 3.54
CA ALA A 44 16.53 0.79 2.65
C ALA A 44 18.04 0.55 2.81
N LEU A 45 18.56 0.61 4.02
CA LEU A 45 20.00 0.38 4.27
C LEU A 45 20.40 -1.07 3.91
N PRO A 46 21.66 -1.31 3.54
CA PRO A 46 22.13 -2.65 3.20
C PRO A 46 21.89 -3.66 4.33
N GLY A 47 21.41 -4.85 3.98
CA GLY A 47 21.20 -5.96 4.92
C GLY A 47 19.90 -5.91 5.72
N VAL A 48 19.09 -4.85 5.63
CA VAL A 48 17.80 -4.77 6.31
C VAL A 48 16.71 -5.54 5.57
N LEU A 49 15.78 -6.13 6.34
CA LEU A 49 14.59 -6.78 5.85
C LEU A 49 13.36 -6.17 6.53
N PRO A 50 12.25 -6.00 5.79
CA PRO A 50 11.01 -5.51 6.37
C PRO A 50 10.41 -6.54 7.34
N VAL A 51 9.76 -6.03 8.39
CA VAL A 51 8.95 -6.84 9.33
C VAL A 51 7.51 -6.39 9.21
N LEU A 52 6.64 -7.32 8.84
CA LEU A 52 5.24 -7.02 8.57
C LEU A 52 4.46 -6.76 9.86
N ASN A 53 3.76 -5.63 9.90
CA ASN A 53 2.85 -5.29 10.99
C ASN A 53 1.55 -6.11 10.86
N LYS A 54 1.33 -7.01 11.82
CA LYS A 54 0.12 -7.84 11.88
C LYS A 54 -1.17 -7.01 11.83
N LYS A 55 -1.20 -5.85 12.52
CA LYS A 55 -2.38 -4.98 12.55
C LYS A 55 -2.72 -4.40 11.16
N ALA A 56 -1.72 -4.09 10.35
CA ALA A 56 -1.95 -3.66 8.98
C ALA A 56 -2.59 -4.76 8.13
N VAL A 57 -2.15 -6.01 8.30
CA VAL A 57 -2.78 -7.17 7.62
C VAL A 57 -4.22 -7.36 8.07
N GLU A 58 -4.50 -7.27 9.37
CA GLU A 58 -5.88 -7.32 9.90
C GLU A 58 -6.77 -6.23 9.30
N CYS A 59 -6.26 -5.03 9.12
CA CYS A 59 -7.00 -3.94 8.46
C CYS A 59 -7.28 -4.27 6.99
N ALA A 60 -6.30 -4.80 6.26
CA ALA A 60 -6.48 -5.21 4.87
C ALA A 60 -7.52 -6.33 4.73
N ILE A 61 -7.50 -7.33 5.61
CA ILE A 61 -8.49 -8.43 5.65
C ILE A 61 -9.89 -7.87 5.91
N ARG A 62 -10.04 -6.99 6.91
CA ARG A 62 -11.34 -6.35 7.22
C ARG A 62 -11.88 -5.55 6.03
N PHE A 63 -11.02 -4.80 5.36
CA PHE A 63 -11.38 -4.08 4.15
C PHE A 63 -11.82 -5.05 3.06
N GLY A 64 -11.04 -6.10 2.79
CA GLY A 64 -11.38 -7.12 1.80
C GLY A 64 -12.74 -7.77 2.06
N LEU A 65 -13.01 -8.16 3.29
CA LEU A 65 -14.32 -8.74 3.68
C LEU A 65 -15.46 -7.73 3.47
N ALA A 66 -15.25 -6.46 3.79
CA ALA A 66 -16.27 -5.42 3.64
C ALA A 66 -16.68 -5.18 2.18
N ILE A 67 -15.78 -5.37 1.23
CA ILE A 67 -16.04 -5.17 -0.22
C ILE A 67 -16.29 -6.49 -0.96
N GLY A 68 -16.41 -7.62 -0.24
CA GLY A 68 -16.61 -8.93 -0.85
C GLY A 68 -15.39 -9.44 -1.63
N ALA A 69 -14.18 -9.00 -1.28
CA ALA A 69 -12.94 -9.48 -1.88
C ALA A 69 -12.52 -10.86 -1.33
N THR A 70 -11.68 -11.55 -2.06
CA THR A 70 -11.04 -12.79 -1.62
C THR A 70 -9.77 -12.47 -0.83
N VAL A 71 -9.64 -13.00 0.37
CA VAL A 71 -8.41 -12.94 1.16
C VAL A 71 -7.46 -14.02 0.67
N ALA A 72 -6.24 -13.64 0.30
CA ALA A 72 -5.23 -14.58 -0.17
C ALA A 72 -4.62 -15.36 0.99
N GLU A 73 -4.48 -16.68 0.84
CA GLU A 73 -3.80 -17.53 1.83
C GLU A 73 -2.31 -17.24 1.91
N LYS A 74 -1.73 -16.72 0.83
CA LYS A 74 -0.34 -16.35 0.71
C LYS A 74 -0.21 -15.01 0.01
N SER A 75 0.60 -14.13 0.59
CA SER A 75 0.99 -12.87 -0.05
C SER A 75 2.50 -12.70 -0.08
N VAL A 76 2.99 -11.97 -1.07
CA VAL A 76 4.43 -11.73 -1.26
C VAL A 76 4.67 -10.24 -1.40
N PHE A 77 5.66 -9.73 -0.65
CA PHE A 77 6.14 -8.37 -0.78
C PHE A 77 7.39 -8.33 -1.67
N ALA A 78 7.37 -7.42 -2.62
CA ALA A 78 8.49 -7.15 -3.50
C ALA A 78 9.12 -5.80 -3.17
N ARG A 79 10.37 -5.60 -3.56
CA ARG A 79 11.05 -4.31 -3.49
C ARG A 79 11.08 -3.68 -4.87
N LYS A 80 10.63 -2.43 -4.93
CA LYS A 80 10.59 -1.63 -6.15
C LYS A 80 11.52 -0.44 -5.98
N ASN A 81 12.40 -0.25 -6.93
CA ASN A 81 13.29 0.90 -6.99
C ASN A 81 12.98 1.70 -8.26
N TYR A 82 12.69 2.98 -8.11
CA TYR A 82 12.54 3.92 -9.20
C TYR A 82 12.86 5.33 -8.74
N PHE A 83 13.30 6.19 -9.65
CA PHE A 83 13.72 7.54 -9.32
C PHE A 83 12.78 8.55 -10.01
N TYR A 84 11.91 9.14 -9.20
CA TYR A 84 10.97 10.18 -9.61
C TYR A 84 10.99 11.32 -8.59
N PRO A 85 10.61 12.54 -9.00
CA PRO A 85 10.58 13.70 -8.09
C PRO A 85 9.67 13.51 -6.87
N ASP A 86 8.61 12.71 -7.01
CA ASP A 86 7.64 12.41 -5.95
C ASP A 86 8.10 11.31 -4.98
N LEU A 87 9.18 10.59 -5.29
CA LEU A 87 9.77 9.59 -4.42
C LEU A 87 11.29 9.77 -4.30
N PRO A 88 11.77 10.77 -3.52
CA PRO A 88 13.19 11.12 -3.44
C PRO A 88 14.11 10.00 -2.99
N LYS A 89 13.64 9.07 -2.14
CA LYS A 89 14.45 7.92 -1.71
C LYS A 89 14.55 6.80 -2.76
N GLY A 90 13.78 6.83 -3.82
CA GLY A 90 13.82 5.87 -4.92
C GLY A 90 13.50 4.42 -4.56
N TYR A 91 12.88 4.15 -3.41
CA TYR A 91 12.62 2.82 -2.88
C TYR A 91 11.22 2.70 -2.27
N GLN A 92 10.54 1.60 -2.58
CA GLN A 92 9.22 1.27 -2.04
C GLN A 92 9.08 -0.25 -1.89
N ILE A 93 8.47 -0.70 -0.78
CA ILE A 93 7.97 -2.06 -0.65
C ILE A 93 6.59 -2.11 -1.27
N SER A 94 6.33 -3.11 -2.09
CA SER A 94 5.14 -3.18 -2.94
C SER A 94 4.62 -4.61 -3.01
N GLN A 95 3.37 -4.78 -3.41
CA GLN A 95 2.78 -6.06 -3.79
C GLN A 95 2.19 -5.92 -5.20
N MET A 96 2.47 -6.86 -6.07
CA MET A 96 1.94 -6.89 -7.42
C MET A 96 1.23 -8.21 -7.72
N ASP A 97 1.96 -9.32 -7.65
CA ASP A 97 1.43 -10.63 -8.08
C ASP A 97 0.55 -11.31 -7.04
N LEU A 98 0.90 -11.20 -5.77
CA LEU A 98 0.23 -11.88 -4.65
C LEU A 98 -0.11 -10.88 -3.53
N PRO A 99 -1.10 -10.02 -3.73
CA PRO A 99 -1.55 -9.07 -2.70
C PRO A 99 -2.31 -9.78 -1.57
N VAL A 100 -2.55 -9.09 -0.46
CA VAL A 100 -3.30 -9.64 0.70
C VAL A 100 -4.76 -9.92 0.35
N VAL A 101 -5.37 -9.09 -0.49
CA VAL A 101 -6.76 -9.24 -0.93
C VAL A 101 -6.87 -9.00 -2.43
N VAL A 102 -7.78 -9.73 -3.08
CA VAL A 102 -7.98 -9.67 -4.53
C VAL A 102 -9.47 -9.55 -4.86
N GLY A 103 -9.79 -8.73 -5.84
CA GLY A 103 -11.16 -8.51 -6.30
C GLY A 103 -11.96 -7.65 -5.34
N GLY A 104 -13.27 -7.87 -5.29
CA GLY A 104 -14.20 -7.05 -4.55
C GLY A 104 -14.85 -5.97 -5.40
N ALA A 105 -15.90 -5.34 -4.86
CA ALA A 105 -16.64 -4.27 -5.52
C ALA A 105 -17.22 -3.29 -4.51
N ILE A 106 -17.31 -2.04 -4.92
CA ILE A 106 -17.99 -0.99 -4.15
C ILE A 106 -19.10 -0.41 -5.04
N THR A 107 -20.32 -0.40 -4.52
CA THR A 107 -21.43 0.27 -5.21
C THR A 107 -21.35 1.77 -4.98
N VAL A 108 -21.20 2.52 -6.05
CA VAL A 108 -21.18 3.98 -6.02
C VAL A 108 -22.48 4.51 -6.59
N GLN A 109 -23.19 5.36 -5.84
CA GLN A 109 -24.31 6.12 -6.36
C GLN A 109 -23.79 7.37 -7.05
N VAL A 110 -23.89 7.40 -8.36
CA VAL A 110 -23.58 8.60 -9.14
C VAL A 110 -24.85 9.46 -9.14
N GLY A 111 -24.78 10.66 -8.54
CA GLY A 111 -25.88 11.62 -8.62
C GLY A 111 -26.15 11.95 -10.09
N GLN A 112 -27.45 12.07 -10.45
CA GLN A 112 -27.80 12.64 -11.75
C GLN A 112 -27.32 14.09 -11.72
N GLY A 113 -26.26 14.38 -12.46
CA GLY A 113 -25.82 15.75 -12.68
C GLY A 113 -26.89 16.47 -13.50
N GLU A 114 -27.39 17.59 -12.96
CA GLU A 114 -28.02 18.60 -13.77
C GLU A 114 -26.97 19.30 -14.64
#